data_6c4eb15dbeb940b4364ce4c3842badb3
#
_entry.id   6c4eb15dbeb940b4364ce4c3842badb3
#
_cell.length_a   1.000
_cell.length_b   1.000
_cell.length_c   1.000
_cell.angle_alpha   90.00
_cell.angle_beta   90.00
_cell.angle_gamma   90.00
#
_symmetry.space_group_name_H-M   'P 1'
#
loop_
_entity.id
_entity.type
_entity.pdbx_description
1 polymer ?
#
loop_
_entity_poly.entity_id
_entity_poly.type
_entity_poly.pdbx_seq_one_letter_code
_entity_poly.pdbx_strand_id
1 'polypeptide(L)'
;MAGRRLYYCGLLLGAVLFFLLYGQWLSAVVLAVLLVLPFLSLLLSVPALSRIRIEPSGPEHLEMGQEGKLWLLGSCDLPMPPFRGWLRLRRCLTGESWRYQENKGLLTDHCGGIRINAEKLKVFDYLGLFAFRARNPAEMTVIVRPQPIPVPRQESLQRYLARAWRPKPGGGFSEQHELRLYRPGDPMNQIHWKLSAKTGKRIVREPMEPERGLLLLTMNLRGADEELDRKFGRLLWMGQYLLEQNLNYEIRALTGEGLLTFPVAGEEALWKAVDALLCSSPTAEGDLRQQVTNAAWQYHVVGDAHEA
;
A
#
# COMPACT_ATOMS: atom_id res chain seq x y z
N MET A 1 -24.11 24.37 -13.41
CA MET A 1 -25.51 24.13 -13.02
C MET A 1 -26.41 25.31 -13.26
N ALA A 2 -26.10 26.46 -12.71
CA ALA A 2 -26.91 27.67 -12.99
C ALA A 2 -27.10 27.89 -14.50
N GLY A 3 -26.07 27.69 -15.29
CA GLY A 3 -26.15 27.87 -16.76
C GLY A 3 -27.16 26.94 -17.46
N ARG A 4 -27.23 25.64 -17.10
CA ARG A 4 -28.21 24.72 -17.72
C ARG A 4 -29.65 25.07 -17.36
N ARG A 5 -29.89 25.47 -16.09
CA ARG A 5 -31.20 25.95 -15.64
C ARG A 5 -31.58 27.28 -16.32
N LEU A 6 -30.63 28.22 -16.39
CA LEU A 6 -30.83 29.48 -17.11
C LEU A 6 -31.14 29.26 -18.59
N TYR A 7 -30.36 28.37 -19.23
CA TYR A 7 -30.61 28.00 -20.63
C TYR A 7 -32.03 27.39 -20.84
N TYR A 8 -32.39 26.47 -19.95
CA TYR A 8 -33.72 25.86 -20.00
C TYR A 8 -34.85 26.88 -19.72
N CYS A 9 -34.68 27.77 -18.75
CA CYS A 9 -35.62 28.87 -18.49
C CYS A 9 -35.72 29.82 -19.70
N GLY A 10 -34.62 30.14 -20.36
CA GLY A 10 -34.60 30.95 -21.58
C GLY A 10 -35.33 30.27 -22.73
N LEU A 11 -35.14 28.96 -22.89
CA LEU A 11 -35.82 28.17 -23.92
C LEU A 11 -37.34 28.08 -23.66
N LEU A 12 -37.72 27.92 -22.39
CA LEU A 12 -39.14 27.95 -21.98
C LEU A 12 -39.77 29.31 -22.23
N LEU A 13 -39.08 30.40 -21.88
CA LEU A 13 -39.56 31.77 -22.12
C LEU A 13 -39.67 32.05 -23.61
N GLY A 14 -38.74 31.59 -24.43
CA GLY A 14 -38.83 31.64 -25.89
C GLY A 14 -40.01 30.88 -26.46
N ALA A 15 -40.31 29.68 -25.91
CA ALA A 15 -41.47 28.88 -26.32
C ALA A 15 -42.80 29.52 -25.92
N VAL A 16 -42.88 30.17 -24.75
CA VAL A 16 -44.04 30.96 -24.33
C VAL A 16 -44.27 32.14 -25.27
N LEU A 17 -43.20 32.89 -25.57
CA LEU A 17 -43.29 34.02 -26.51
C LEU A 17 -43.71 33.56 -27.91
N PHE A 18 -43.15 32.45 -28.38
CA PHE A 18 -43.56 31.85 -29.67
C PHE A 18 -45.03 31.44 -29.69
N PHE A 19 -45.52 30.85 -28.57
CA PHE A 19 -46.94 30.51 -28.43
C PHE A 19 -47.86 31.76 -28.46
N LEU A 20 -47.47 32.80 -27.76
CA LEU A 20 -48.23 34.06 -27.71
C LEU A 20 -48.27 34.78 -29.06
N LEU A 21 -47.21 34.75 -29.84
CA LEU A 21 -47.11 35.42 -31.13
C LEU A 21 -47.78 34.63 -32.26
N TYR A 22 -47.69 33.32 -32.27
CA TYR A 22 -48.15 32.48 -33.38
C TYR A 22 -49.52 31.81 -33.14
N GLY A 23 -49.91 31.56 -31.89
CA GLY A 23 -51.25 31.06 -31.52
C GLY A 23 -51.71 29.77 -32.21
N GLN A 24 -50.78 29.04 -32.89
CA GLN A 24 -51.10 27.82 -33.63
C GLN A 24 -50.96 26.59 -32.75
N TRP A 25 -51.64 25.49 -33.11
CA TRP A 25 -51.60 24.23 -32.35
C TRP A 25 -50.16 23.70 -32.18
N LEU A 26 -49.31 23.88 -33.18
CA LEU A 26 -47.92 23.46 -33.15
C LEU A 26 -47.14 24.16 -32.04
N SER A 27 -47.31 25.47 -31.82
CA SER A 27 -46.68 26.22 -30.76
C SER A 27 -47.13 25.77 -29.35
N ALA A 28 -48.42 25.39 -29.23
CA ALA A 28 -48.98 24.81 -28.01
C ALA A 28 -48.34 23.42 -27.70
N VAL A 29 -48.17 22.57 -28.70
CA VAL A 29 -47.53 21.26 -28.55
C VAL A 29 -46.06 21.42 -28.13
N VAL A 30 -45.33 22.33 -28.77
CA VAL A 30 -43.91 22.59 -28.38
C VAL A 30 -43.81 23.05 -26.93
N LEU A 31 -44.69 23.97 -26.52
CA LEU A 31 -44.70 24.45 -25.12
C LEU A 31 -45.06 23.32 -24.15
N ALA A 32 -46.08 22.51 -24.47
CA ALA A 32 -46.50 21.37 -23.65
C ALA A 32 -45.37 20.32 -23.51
N VAL A 33 -44.69 19.98 -24.60
CA VAL A 33 -43.53 19.07 -24.58
C VAL A 33 -42.41 19.62 -23.69
N LEU A 34 -42.05 20.89 -23.84
CA LEU A 34 -41.04 21.52 -23.00
C LEU A 34 -41.43 21.56 -21.52
N LEU A 35 -42.71 21.73 -21.18
CA LEU A 35 -43.16 21.68 -19.79
C LEU A 35 -43.14 20.26 -19.19
N VAL A 36 -43.46 19.25 -19.97
CA VAL A 36 -43.48 17.85 -19.52
C VAL A 36 -42.07 17.22 -19.45
N LEU A 37 -41.16 17.66 -20.30
CA LEU A 37 -39.83 17.09 -20.49
C LEU A 37 -38.98 16.98 -19.19
N PRO A 38 -38.95 17.97 -18.26
CA PRO A 38 -38.22 17.82 -16.99
C PRO A 38 -38.82 16.75 -16.08
N PHE A 39 -40.17 16.63 -16.06
CA PHE A 39 -40.82 15.59 -15.25
C PHE A 39 -40.55 14.20 -15.83
N LEU A 40 -40.58 14.06 -17.13
CA LEU A 40 -40.26 12.83 -17.83
C LEU A 40 -38.77 12.45 -17.60
N SER A 41 -37.85 13.41 -17.71
CA SER A 41 -36.44 13.22 -17.41
C SER A 41 -36.24 12.75 -15.97
N LEU A 42 -36.95 13.36 -15.02
CA LEU A 42 -36.86 12.97 -13.61
C LEU A 42 -37.38 11.53 -13.43
N LEU A 43 -38.55 11.21 -13.97
CA LEU A 43 -39.15 9.88 -13.86
C LEU A 43 -38.26 8.79 -14.44
N LEU A 44 -37.68 9.02 -15.60
CA LEU A 44 -36.74 8.10 -16.25
C LEU A 44 -35.40 7.98 -15.48
N SER A 45 -35.01 9.05 -14.76
CA SER A 45 -33.73 9.04 -13.98
C SER A 45 -33.85 8.31 -12.64
N VAL A 46 -35.05 8.21 -12.04
CA VAL A 46 -35.29 7.61 -10.72
C VAL A 46 -34.65 6.21 -10.59
N PRO A 47 -34.89 5.25 -11.51
CA PRO A 47 -34.30 3.92 -11.39
C PRO A 47 -32.77 3.93 -11.53
N ALA A 48 -32.20 4.84 -12.34
CA ALA A 48 -30.77 5.00 -12.46
C ALA A 48 -30.15 5.65 -11.22
N LEU A 49 -30.82 6.66 -10.64
CA LEU A 49 -30.39 7.33 -9.41
C LEU A 49 -30.32 6.39 -8.21
N SER A 50 -31.18 5.38 -8.14
CA SER A 50 -31.21 4.40 -7.05
C SER A 50 -30.14 3.31 -7.19
N ARG A 51 -29.68 3.03 -8.42
CA ARG A 51 -28.74 1.92 -8.72
C ARG A 51 -27.32 2.37 -9.01
N ILE A 52 -27.10 3.66 -9.22
CA ILE A 52 -25.76 4.19 -9.53
C ILE A 52 -24.79 3.97 -8.36
N ARG A 53 -23.62 3.42 -8.66
CA ARG A 53 -22.47 3.33 -7.76
C ARG A 53 -21.39 4.23 -8.31
N ILE A 54 -20.81 5.06 -7.46
CA ILE A 54 -19.74 5.98 -7.84
C ILE A 54 -18.57 5.72 -6.90
N GLU A 55 -17.46 5.32 -7.47
CA GLU A 55 -16.28 4.90 -6.73
C GLU A 55 -15.07 5.72 -7.17
N PRO A 56 -14.16 6.08 -6.25
CA PRO A 56 -12.87 6.61 -6.63
C PRO A 56 -12.11 5.51 -7.37
N SER A 57 -11.40 5.88 -8.44
CA SER A 57 -10.58 4.97 -9.24
C SER A 57 -9.24 5.61 -9.56
N GLY A 58 -8.21 4.78 -9.66
CA GLY A 58 -6.86 5.20 -9.94
C GLY A 58 -5.88 4.03 -9.81
N PRO A 59 -4.58 4.28 -9.86
CA PRO A 59 -3.57 3.26 -9.61
C PRO A 59 -3.58 2.84 -8.14
N GLU A 60 -3.43 1.54 -7.87
CA GLU A 60 -3.34 1.01 -6.51
C GLU A 60 -1.95 1.27 -5.90
N HIS A 61 -0.92 1.19 -6.71
CA HIS A 61 0.48 1.35 -6.32
C HIS A 61 1.15 2.38 -7.22
N LEU A 62 1.94 3.24 -6.60
CA LEU A 62 2.79 4.24 -7.26
C LEU A 62 4.17 4.22 -6.59
N GLU A 63 5.18 4.57 -7.34
CA GLU A 63 6.51 4.84 -6.78
C GLU A 63 6.64 6.31 -6.38
N MET A 64 7.53 6.60 -5.44
CA MET A 64 7.84 7.99 -5.08
C MET A 64 8.31 8.78 -6.31
N GLY A 65 7.76 9.98 -6.49
CA GLY A 65 8.01 10.86 -7.62
C GLY A 65 7.23 10.51 -8.90
N GLN A 66 6.45 9.44 -8.92
CA GLN A 66 5.62 9.06 -10.06
C GLN A 66 4.30 9.85 -10.06
N GLU A 67 3.90 10.40 -11.20
CA GLU A 67 2.62 11.08 -11.33
C GLU A 67 1.45 10.09 -11.36
N GLY A 68 0.49 10.29 -10.47
CA GLY A 68 -0.76 9.55 -10.41
C GLY A 68 -1.96 10.42 -10.75
N LYS A 69 -2.93 9.87 -11.49
CA LYS A 69 -4.21 10.53 -11.74
C LYS A 69 -5.34 9.76 -11.09
N LEU A 70 -6.25 10.49 -10.47
CA LEU A 70 -7.44 9.94 -9.83
C LEU A 70 -8.68 10.47 -10.53
N TRP A 71 -9.67 9.62 -10.65
CA TRP A 71 -10.97 9.97 -11.21
C TRP A 71 -12.11 9.31 -10.45
N LEU A 72 -13.32 9.76 -10.70
CA LEU A 72 -14.53 9.11 -10.22
C LEU A 72 -15.06 8.20 -11.31
N LEU A 73 -15.22 6.92 -11.01
CA LEU A 73 -15.86 5.94 -11.90
C LEU A 73 -17.29 5.74 -11.45
N GLY A 74 -18.23 5.91 -12.37
CA GLY A 74 -19.62 5.57 -12.15
C GLY A 74 -19.96 4.22 -12.81
N SER A 75 -20.72 3.38 -12.14
CA SER A 75 -21.27 2.14 -12.70
C SER A 75 -22.78 2.11 -12.49
N CYS A 76 -23.52 1.77 -13.55
CA CYS A 76 -24.96 1.60 -13.53
C CYS A 76 -25.40 0.65 -14.63
N ASP A 77 -26.42 -0.18 -14.39
CA ASP A 77 -27.01 -1.09 -15.38
C ASP A 77 -27.91 -0.36 -16.41
N LEU A 78 -28.21 0.90 -16.14
CA LEU A 78 -29.01 1.79 -16.97
C LEU A 78 -28.13 2.87 -17.60
N PRO A 79 -28.63 3.64 -18.60
CA PRO A 79 -27.88 4.78 -19.10
C PRO A 79 -27.40 5.67 -17.97
N MET A 80 -26.11 5.97 -17.96
CA MET A 80 -25.48 6.62 -16.82
C MET A 80 -25.87 8.09 -16.70
N PRO A 81 -26.52 8.50 -15.60
CA PRO A 81 -26.82 9.89 -15.37
C PRO A 81 -25.54 10.70 -15.10
N PRO A 82 -25.49 11.98 -15.47
CA PRO A 82 -24.35 12.83 -15.16
C PRO A 82 -24.15 12.93 -13.65
N PHE A 83 -22.88 12.83 -13.20
CA PHE A 83 -22.55 12.98 -11.79
C PHE A 83 -21.36 13.92 -11.60
N ARG A 84 -21.20 14.43 -10.39
CA ARG A 84 -20.09 15.28 -9.99
C ARG A 84 -19.80 15.09 -8.51
N GLY A 85 -18.53 15.02 -8.16
CA GLY A 85 -18.07 14.91 -6.78
C GLY A 85 -16.67 15.51 -6.62
N TRP A 86 -16.18 15.44 -5.40
CA TRP A 86 -14.83 15.83 -5.04
C TRP A 86 -14.16 14.63 -4.39
N LEU A 87 -12.85 14.47 -4.61
CA LEU A 87 -12.04 13.50 -3.91
C LEU A 87 -11.32 14.20 -2.76
N ARG A 88 -11.46 13.65 -1.55
CA ARG A 88 -10.67 14.00 -0.39
C ARG A 88 -9.64 12.92 -0.17
N LEU A 89 -8.40 13.32 -0.05
CA LEU A 89 -7.26 12.48 0.21
C LEU A 89 -6.83 12.65 1.66
N ARG A 90 -6.42 11.55 2.30
CA ARG A 90 -5.86 11.56 3.65
C ARG A 90 -4.65 10.64 3.70
N ARG A 91 -3.48 11.17 4.08
CA ARG A 91 -2.30 10.36 4.36
C ARG A 91 -2.50 9.54 5.64
N CYS A 92 -2.16 8.25 5.59
CA CYS A 92 -2.26 7.37 6.76
C CYS A 92 -1.18 7.71 7.79
N LEU A 93 0.04 7.98 7.34
CA LEU A 93 1.21 8.20 8.19
C LEU A 93 1.20 9.55 8.93
N THR A 94 0.64 10.62 8.36
CA THR A 94 0.63 11.95 8.99
C THR A 94 -0.76 12.41 9.41
N GLY A 95 -1.80 11.75 8.87
CA GLY A 95 -3.19 12.14 9.09
C GLY A 95 -3.62 13.41 8.35
N GLU A 96 -2.73 14.04 7.60
CA GLU A 96 -3.05 15.20 6.77
C GLU A 96 -4.12 14.90 5.73
N SER A 97 -5.03 15.86 5.52
CA SER A 97 -6.09 15.70 4.53
C SER A 97 -6.22 16.92 3.65
N TRP A 98 -6.37 16.69 2.34
CA TRP A 98 -6.55 17.75 1.34
C TRP A 98 -7.55 17.32 0.27
N ARG A 99 -7.96 18.28 -0.56
CA ARG A 99 -8.82 18.02 -1.69
C ARG A 99 -7.97 17.77 -2.95
N TYR A 100 -8.31 16.72 -3.68
CA TYR A 100 -7.68 16.43 -4.96
C TYR A 100 -7.95 17.54 -5.99
N GLN A 101 -6.92 17.92 -6.72
CA GLN A 101 -6.96 18.88 -7.81
C GLN A 101 -6.38 18.21 -9.06
N GLU A 102 -7.19 18.07 -10.11
CA GLU A 102 -6.79 17.39 -11.35
C GLU A 102 -5.55 18.00 -12.01
N ASN A 103 -5.36 19.31 -11.87
CA ASN A 103 -4.22 20.03 -12.43
C ASN A 103 -2.90 19.80 -11.68
N LYS A 104 -2.95 19.32 -10.44
CA LYS A 104 -1.76 19.04 -9.62
C LYS A 104 -1.41 17.56 -9.55
N GLY A 105 -2.32 16.68 -10.00
CA GLY A 105 -2.14 15.26 -9.84
C GLY A 105 -2.15 14.79 -8.38
N LEU A 106 -1.69 13.57 -8.16
CA LEU A 106 -1.47 13.00 -6.84
C LEU A 106 -0.05 13.34 -6.39
N LEU A 107 0.08 13.91 -5.18
CA LEU A 107 1.38 14.19 -4.58
C LEU A 107 2.01 12.88 -4.11
N THR A 108 3.10 12.48 -4.75
CA THR A 108 3.86 11.25 -4.47
C THR A 108 5.29 11.54 -3.99
N ASP A 109 5.51 12.75 -3.45
CA ASP A 109 6.83 13.21 -2.98
C ASP A 109 7.34 12.36 -1.82
N HIS A 110 6.43 11.78 -1.03
CA HIS A 110 6.72 10.94 0.12
C HIS A 110 6.01 9.61 0.05
N CYS A 111 6.61 8.56 0.60
CA CYS A 111 5.98 7.25 0.71
C CYS A 111 4.81 7.26 1.70
N GLY A 112 3.88 6.34 1.55
CA GLY A 112 2.75 6.20 2.47
C GLY A 112 1.45 5.77 1.81
N GLY A 113 0.53 5.28 2.62
CA GLY A 113 -0.84 5.02 2.18
C GLY A 113 -1.65 6.30 2.13
N ILE A 114 -2.37 6.51 1.04
CA ILE A 114 -3.28 7.65 0.85
C ILE A 114 -4.69 7.10 0.72
N ARG A 115 -5.53 7.34 1.73
CA ARG A 115 -6.96 7.01 1.68
C ARG A 115 -7.71 8.07 0.91
N ILE A 116 -8.54 7.64 -0.02
CA ILE A 116 -9.27 8.49 -0.95
C ILE A 116 -10.76 8.29 -0.73
N ASN A 117 -11.44 9.36 -0.35
CA ASN A 117 -12.88 9.37 -0.11
C ASN A 117 -13.56 10.31 -1.08
N ALA A 118 -14.68 9.86 -1.65
CA ALA A 118 -15.52 10.72 -2.47
C ALA A 118 -16.45 11.57 -1.61
N GLU A 119 -16.36 12.89 -1.75
CA GLU A 119 -17.17 13.85 -1.00
C GLU A 119 -18.14 14.63 -1.90
N LYS A 120 -19.25 15.06 -1.31
CA LYS A 120 -20.25 15.93 -1.96
C LYS A 120 -20.70 15.39 -3.31
N LEU A 121 -20.85 14.07 -3.43
CA LEU A 121 -21.35 13.42 -4.63
C LEU A 121 -22.77 13.89 -4.94
N LYS A 122 -22.95 14.40 -6.17
CA LYS A 122 -24.23 14.79 -6.73
C LYS A 122 -24.43 14.07 -8.04
N VAL A 123 -25.58 13.43 -8.17
CA VAL A 123 -26.05 12.82 -9.40
C VAL A 123 -27.19 13.69 -9.94
N PHE A 124 -27.24 13.83 -11.24
CA PHE A 124 -28.23 14.66 -11.92
C PHE A 124 -29.20 13.80 -12.68
N ASP A 125 -30.39 14.32 -12.92
CA ASP A 125 -31.27 13.75 -13.92
C ASP A 125 -30.64 13.85 -15.33
N TYR A 126 -31.20 13.15 -16.31
CA TYR A 126 -30.63 13.12 -17.67
C TYR A 126 -30.50 14.49 -18.34
N LEU A 127 -31.39 15.44 -18.01
CA LEU A 127 -31.27 16.82 -18.47
C LEU A 127 -30.31 17.67 -17.64
N GLY A 128 -29.95 17.23 -16.45
CA GLY A 128 -29.06 17.95 -15.53
C GLY A 128 -29.75 19.15 -14.86
N LEU A 129 -31.07 19.16 -14.74
CA LEU A 129 -31.85 20.21 -14.10
C LEU A 129 -32.00 19.98 -12.60
N PHE A 130 -32.16 18.74 -12.16
CA PHE A 130 -32.28 18.34 -10.77
C PHE A 130 -31.04 17.65 -10.29
N ALA A 131 -30.65 17.89 -9.03
CA ALA A 131 -29.48 17.33 -8.39
C ALA A 131 -29.86 16.57 -7.13
N PHE A 132 -29.40 15.34 -7.03
CA PHE A 132 -29.62 14.46 -5.89
C PHE A 132 -28.28 14.18 -5.24
N ARG A 133 -28.30 14.05 -3.92
CA ARG A 133 -27.10 13.65 -3.17
C ARG A 133 -26.96 12.14 -3.25
N ALA A 134 -25.87 11.68 -3.86
CA ALA A 134 -25.53 10.28 -3.80
C ALA A 134 -24.91 9.94 -2.44
N ARG A 135 -25.27 8.78 -1.89
CA ARG A 135 -24.61 8.16 -0.75
C ARG A 135 -23.63 7.14 -1.31
N ASN A 136 -22.34 7.40 -1.17
CA ASN A 136 -21.37 6.39 -1.53
C ASN A 136 -20.26 6.33 -0.48
N PRO A 137 -20.16 5.23 0.25
CA PRO A 137 -19.10 5.00 1.25
C PRO A 137 -17.84 4.38 0.66
N ALA A 138 -17.72 4.22 -0.66
CA ALA A 138 -16.56 3.58 -1.25
C ALA A 138 -15.29 4.38 -0.98
N GLU A 139 -14.35 3.73 -0.35
CA GLU A 139 -13.01 4.22 -0.09
C GLU A 139 -12.03 3.45 -0.99
N MET A 140 -11.02 4.16 -1.45
CA MET A 140 -9.88 3.58 -2.15
C MET A 140 -8.60 3.97 -1.42
N THR A 141 -7.63 3.08 -1.38
CA THR A 141 -6.30 3.39 -0.85
C THR A 141 -5.30 3.27 -1.99
N VAL A 142 -4.48 4.30 -2.15
CA VAL A 142 -3.32 4.30 -3.05
C VAL A 142 -2.07 4.22 -2.18
N ILE A 143 -1.16 3.31 -2.52
CA ILE A 143 0.08 3.12 -1.78
C ILE A 143 1.23 3.69 -2.61
N VAL A 144 1.90 4.70 -2.06
CA VAL A 144 3.14 5.24 -2.61
C VAL A 144 4.30 4.48 -1.98
N ARG A 145 4.97 3.65 -2.77
CA ARG A 145 6.06 2.78 -2.33
C ARG A 145 7.38 3.53 -2.21
N PRO A 146 8.18 3.21 -1.18
CA PRO A 146 9.50 3.81 -0.99
C PRO A 146 10.49 3.27 -2.01
N GLN A 147 11.52 4.05 -2.32
CA GLN A 147 12.69 3.57 -3.03
C GLN A 147 13.68 2.94 -2.04
N PRO A 148 14.36 1.83 -2.40
CA PRO A 148 15.33 1.19 -1.52
C PRO A 148 16.54 2.11 -1.27
N ILE A 149 16.89 2.34 -0.02
CA ILE A 149 18.03 3.16 0.38
C ILE A 149 19.11 2.24 0.98
N PRO A 150 20.31 2.19 0.40
CA PRO A 150 21.38 1.35 0.88
C PRO A 150 21.72 1.63 2.35
N VAL A 151 21.87 0.56 3.13
CA VAL A 151 22.31 0.61 4.53
C VAL A 151 23.80 0.27 4.60
N PRO A 152 24.59 0.95 5.43
CA PRO A 152 25.99 0.59 5.65
C PRO A 152 26.13 -0.88 6.06
N ARG A 153 27.24 -1.48 5.66
CA ARG A 153 27.52 -2.89 5.91
C ARG A 153 27.45 -3.19 7.40
N GLN A 154 26.57 -4.13 7.80
CA GLN A 154 26.35 -4.51 9.18
C GLN A 154 27.36 -5.61 9.58
N GLU A 155 28.43 -5.24 10.29
CA GLU A 155 29.40 -6.22 10.78
C GLU A 155 28.80 -7.27 11.73
N SER A 156 27.75 -6.89 12.49
CA SER A 156 27.02 -7.80 13.37
C SER A 156 26.33 -8.92 12.60
N LEU A 157 25.72 -8.60 11.45
CA LEU A 157 25.10 -9.58 10.57
C LEU A 157 26.14 -10.52 9.98
N GLN A 158 27.27 -9.99 9.52
CA GLN A 158 28.35 -10.82 8.98
C GLN A 158 28.97 -11.75 10.02
N ARG A 159 29.16 -11.26 11.24
CA ARG A 159 29.59 -12.10 12.35
C ARG A 159 28.60 -13.19 12.70
N TYR A 160 27.28 -12.87 12.63
CA TYR A 160 26.22 -13.84 12.79
C TYR A 160 26.29 -14.91 11.68
N LEU A 161 26.34 -14.51 10.42
CA LEU A 161 26.42 -15.43 9.27
C LEU A 161 27.65 -16.32 9.30
N ALA A 162 28.81 -15.77 9.76
CA ALA A 162 30.04 -16.53 9.88
C ALA A 162 30.04 -17.55 11.03
N ARG A 163 29.26 -17.28 12.12
CA ARG A 163 29.18 -18.13 13.30
C ARG A 163 27.99 -19.09 13.32
N ALA A 164 27.04 -18.85 12.47
CA ALA A 164 25.75 -19.57 12.47
C ALA A 164 25.85 -20.98 11.86
N TRP A 165 26.90 -21.72 12.19
CA TRP A 165 27.06 -23.11 11.77
C TRP A 165 27.06 -24.00 12.99
N ARG A 166 26.19 -24.99 13.04
CA ARG A 166 26.15 -26.01 14.09
C ARG A 166 26.33 -27.39 13.49
N PRO A 167 26.83 -28.34 14.30
CA PRO A 167 26.86 -29.74 13.89
C PRO A 167 25.45 -30.20 13.50
N LYS A 168 25.31 -30.83 12.33
CA LYS A 168 24.02 -31.31 11.85
C LYS A 168 23.55 -32.49 12.68
N PRO A 169 22.43 -32.40 13.43
CA PRO A 169 21.90 -33.51 14.21
C PRO A 169 21.61 -34.72 13.29
N GLY A 170 22.09 -35.91 13.68
CA GLY A 170 21.91 -37.12 12.90
C GLY A 170 22.90 -37.33 11.75
N GLY A 171 23.85 -36.43 11.53
CA GLY A 171 24.86 -36.53 10.47
C GLY A 171 24.26 -36.32 9.07
N GLY A 172 24.80 -37.01 8.07
CA GLY A 172 24.33 -36.96 6.70
C GLY A 172 25.21 -36.09 5.81
N PHE A 173 24.74 -35.75 4.61
CA PHE A 173 25.48 -34.92 3.65
C PHE A 173 25.37 -33.44 4.00
N SER A 174 26.49 -32.73 3.95
CA SER A 174 26.55 -31.27 3.99
C SER A 174 27.71 -30.83 3.09
N GLU A 175 27.57 -29.65 2.50
CA GLU A 175 28.66 -29.03 1.72
C GLU A 175 29.76 -28.48 2.63
N GLN A 176 29.40 -28.09 3.83
CA GLN A 176 30.35 -27.56 4.83
C GLN A 176 30.58 -28.58 5.94
N HIS A 177 31.86 -28.77 6.27
CA HIS A 177 32.29 -29.71 7.30
C HIS A 177 33.33 -29.06 8.18
N GLU A 178 33.23 -29.32 9.48
CA GLU A 178 34.30 -29.04 10.43
C GLU A 178 35.16 -30.29 10.63
N LEU A 179 36.46 -30.10 10.78
CA LEU A 179 37.41 -31.19 11.03
C LEU A 179 37.68 -31.28 12.53
N ARG A 180 37.30 -32.41 13.14
CA ARG A 180 37.62 -32.69 14.54
C ARG A 180 38.20 -34.07 14.76
N LEU A 181 38.76 -34.28 15.93
CA LEU A 181 39.23 -35.60 16.32
C LEU A 181 38.07 -36.58 16.46
N TYR A 182 38.32 -37.82 16.04
CA TYR A 182 37.38 -38.92 16.19
C TYR A 182 37.05 -39.17 17.66
N ARG A 183 35.76 -39.40 17.94
CA ARG A 183 35.24 -39.84 19.23
C ARG A 183 34.59 -41.22 19.07
N PRO A 184 34.71 -42.13 20.08
CA PRO A 184 34.01 -43.42 20.06
C PRO A 184 32.51 -43.19 19.81
N GLY A 185 31.95 -43.83 18.77
CA GLY A 185 30.56 -43.66 18.31
C GLY A 185 30.41 -42.84 17.04
N ASP A 186 31.42 -42.19 16.57
CA ASP A 186 31.36 -41.48 15.27
C ASP A 186 31.29 -42.45 14.10
N PRO A 187 30.45 -42.17 13.09
CA PRO A 187 30.32 -43.00 11.91
C PRO A 187 31.62 -43.10 11.10
N MET A 188 32.01 -44.31 10.76
CA MET A 188 33.27 -44.59 10.02
C MET A 188 33.30 -43.93 8.65
N ASN A 189 32.16 -43.74 7.99
CA ASN A 189 32.02 -43.08 6.69
C ASN A 189 32.33 -41.56 6.72
N GLN A 190 32.35 -40.95 7.89
CA GLN A 190 32.70 -39.55 8.07
C GLN A 190 34.22 -39.33 8.33
N ILE A 191 35.00 -40.39 8.44
CA ILE A 191 36.43 -40.26 8.66
C ILE A 191 37.10 -39.68 7.42
N HIS A 192 37.91 -38.64 7.64
CA HIS A 192 38.75 -38.04 6.60
C HIS A 192 40.05 -38.82 6.45
N TRP A 193 40.00 -39.99 5.77
CA TRP A 193 41.13 -40.92 5.68
C TRP A 193 42.43 -40.29 5.21
N LYS A 194 42.40 -39.41 4.21
CA LYS A 194 43.59 -38.73 3.68
C LYS A 194 44.30 -37.87 4.74
N LEU A 195 43.53 -37.12 5.52
CA LEU A 195 44.12 -36.27 6.56
C LEU A 195 44.53 -37.09 7.80
N SER A 196 43.75 -38.12 8.15
CA SER A 196 44.04 -39.03 9.22
C SER A 196 45.35 -39.77 8.97
N ALA A 197 45.61 -40.26 7.74
CA ALA A 197 46.86 -40.88 7.36
C ALA A 197 48.05 -39.91 7.44
N LYS A 198 47.86 -38.63 7.07
CA LYS A 198 48.91 -37.63 7.11
C LYS A 198 49.30 -37.21 8.54
N THR A 199 48.29 -37.15 9.44
CA THR A 199 48.50 -36.64 10.80
C THR A 199 48.72 -37.72 11.86
N GLY A 200 48.48 -38.99 11.49
CA GLY A 200 48.54 -40.13 12.44
C GLY A 200 47.39 -40.14 13.46
N LYS A 201 46.43 -39.23 13.36
CA LYS A 201 45.28 -39.11 14.25
C LYS A 201 43.99 -39.30 13.44
N ARG A 202 43.01 -40.02 13.97
CA ARG A 202 41.73 -40.15 13.31
C ARG A 202 40.97 -38.83 13.32
N ILE A 203 40.68 -38.28 12.14
CA ILE A 203 39.97 -37.01 11.95
C ILE A 203 38.65 -37.29 11.25
N VAL A 204 37.59 -36.71 11.78
CA VAL A 204 36.20 -36.83 11.26
C VAL A 204 35.82 -35.52 10.61
N ARG A 205 35.05 -35.62 9.50
CA ARG A 205 34.33 -34.52 8.89
C ARG A 205 32.95 -34.43 9.55
N GLU A 206 32.76 -33.48 10.44
CA GLU A 206 31.48 -33.24 11.05
C GLU A 206 30.64 -32.34 10.11
N PRO A 207 29.53 -32.85 9.57
CA PRO A 207 28.68 -32.05 8.70
C PRO A 207 28.07 -30.91 9.51
N MET A 208 28.17 -29.70 8.96
CA MET A 208 27.62 -28.50 9.59
C MET A 208 26.36 -28.08 8.87
N GLU A 209 25.40 -27.59 9.61
CA GLU A 209 24.20 -26.94 9.06
C GLU A 209 24.11 -25.50 9.58
N PRO A 210 23.54 -24.57 8.79
CA PRO A 210 23.35 -23.21 9.27
C PRO A 210 22.37 -23.19 10.44
N GLU A 211 22.77 -22.57 11.56
CA GLU A 211 21.90 -22.34 12.70
C GLU A 211 20.92 -21.22 12.35
N ARG A 212 19.67 -21.57 12.07
CA ARG A 212 18.61 -20.63 11.75
C ARG A 212 18.00 -20.08 13.04
N GLY A 213 18.57 -19.00 13.55
CA GLY A 213 17.95 -18.23 14.61
C GLY A 213 16.96 -17.19 14.05
N LEU A 214 16.13 -16.61 14.90
CA LEU A 214 15.22 -15.53 14.53
C LEU A 214 16.03 -14.29 14.16
N LEU A 215 15.87 -13.83 12.92
CA LEU A 215 16.35 -12.55 12.46
C LEU A 215 15.23 -11.53 12.56
N LEU A 216 15.52 -10.35 13.07
CA LEU A 216 14.50 -9.37 13.39
C LEU A 216 14.86 -7.99 12.81
N LEU A 217 13.96 -7.44 12.00
CA LEU A 217 13.99 -6.03 11.63
C LEU A 217 12.96 -5.29 12.47
N THR A 218 13.38 -4.25 13.18
CA THR A 218 12.49 -3.47 14.04
C THR A 218 12.45 -2.02 13.61
N MET A 219 11.28 -1.38 13.69
CA MET A 219 11.15 0.05 13.45
C MET A 219 10.06 0.66 14.33
N ASN A 220 10.22 1.94 14.64
CA ASN A 220 9.18 2.76 15.25
C ASN A 220 8.56 3.62 14.15
N LEU A 221 7.25 3.52 13.97
CA LEU A 221 6.52 4.28 12.96
C LEU A 221 6.24 5.69 13.47
N ARG A 222 7.26 6.52 13.51
CA ARG A 222 7.21 7.94 13.92
C ARG A 222 8.29 8.74 13.21
N GLY A 223 8.07 10.03 13.05
CA GLY A 223 8.99 10.99 12.44
C GLY A 223 8.31 11.86 11.40
N ALA A 224 9.05 12.80 10.85
CA ALA A 224 8.64 13.61 9.71
C ALA A 224 8.61 12.76 8.42
N ASP A 225 7.94 13.25 7.38
CA ASP A 225 7.78 12.55 6.11
C ASP A 225 9.11 12.07 5.54
N GLU A 226 10.13 12.93 5.50
CA GLU A 226 11.46 12.59 5.00
C GLU A 226 12.17 11.51 5.84
N GLU A 227 11.93 11.50 7.14
CA GLU A 227 12.48 10.48 8.05
C GLU A 227 11.80 9.14 7.82
N LEU A 228 10.48 9.14 7.62
CA LEU A 228 9.71 7.95 7.27
C LEU A 228 10.13 7.39 5.92
N ASP A 229 10.36 8.23 4.92
CA ASP A 229 10.89 7.80 3.61
C ASP A 229 12.22 7.06 3.75
N ARG A 230 13.12 7.61 4.57
CA ARG A 230 14.42 6.97 4.85
C ARG A 230 14.26 5.65 5.62
N LYS A 231 13.37 5.61 6.61
CA LYS A 231 13.09 4.37 7.37
C LYS A 231 12.54 3.29 6.46
N PHE A 232 11.53 3.59 5.68
CA PHE A 232 10.94 2.61 4.76
C PHE A 232 11.90 2.20 3.65
N GLY A 233 12.68 3.13 3.10
CA GLY A 233 13.70 2.82 2.10
C GLY A 233 14.80 1.89 2.64
N ARG A 234 15.27 2.11 3.88
CA ARG A 234 16.25 1.24 4.56
C ARG A 234 15.65 -0.11 4.94
N LEU A 235 14.40 -0.13 5.41
CA LEU A 235 13.67 -1.37 5.70
C LEU A 235 13.57 -2.25 4.44
N LEU A 236 13.17 -1.64 3.33
CA LEU A 236 13.03 -2.34 2.05
C LEU A 236 14.39 -2.88 1.57
N TRP A 237 15.43 -2.06 1.58
CA TRP A 237 16.77 -2.48 1.17
C TRP A 237 17.31 -3.62 2.04
N MET A 238 17.21 -3.50 3.36
CA MET A 238 17.69 -4.56 4.28
C MET A 238 16.86 -5.83 4.13
N GLY A 239 15.54 -5.70 3.95
CA GLY A 239 14.67 -6.84 3.74
C GLY A 239 15.00 -7.60 2.45
N GLN A 240 15.22 -6.89 1.35
CA GLN A 240 15.66 -7.49 0.08
C GLN A 240 17.03 -8.15 0.22
N TYR A 241 18.00 -7.49 0.86
CA TYR A 241 19.32 -8.04 1.10
C TYR A 241 19.26 -9.36 1.88
N LEU A 242 18.42 -9.47 2.93
CA LEU A 242 18.27 -10.72 3.69
C LEU A 242 17.64 -11.83 2.82
N LEU A 243 16.65 -11.49 1.97
CA LEU A 243 16.05 -12.47 1.05
C LEU A 243 17.04 -12.95 -0.02
N GLU A 244 17.91 -12.09 -0.53
CA GLU A 244 19.00 -12.48 -1.47
C GLU A 244 19.97 -13.48 -0.83
N GLN A 245 20.16 -13.39 0.50
CA GLN A 245 20.95 -14.37 1.28
C GLN A 245 20.14 -15.62 1.67
N ASN A 246 18.90 -15.81 1.15
CA ASN A 246 17.99 -16.89 1.52
C ASN A 246 17.69 -16.97 3.03
N LEU A 247 17.61 -15.84 3.70
CA LEU A 247 17.32 -15.73 5.12
C LEU A 247 15.88 -15.29 5.36
N ASN A 248 15.15 -16.09 6.13
CA ASN A 248 13.82 -15.71 6.62
C ASN A 248 13.97 -14.81 7.85
N TYR A 249 13.11 -13.83 8.00
CA TYR A 249 13.16 -12.88 9.10
C TYR A 249 11.76 -12.40 9.48
N GLU A 250 11.65 -11.68 10.59
CA GLU A 250 10.43 -10.99 10.98
C GLU A 250 10.63 -9.47 10.97
N ILE A 251 9.61 -8.76 10.54
CA ILE A 251 9.51 -7.31 10.71
C ILE A 251 8.60 -7.04 11.90
N ARG A 252 9.09 -6.30 12.88
CA ARG A 252 8.29 -5.78 14.00
C ARG A 252 8.28 -4.28 13.98
N ALA A 253 7.08 -3.71 13.88
CA ALA A 253 6.91 -2.26 13.84
C ALA A 253 5.95 -1.81 14.94
N LEU A 254 6.36 -0.77 15.67
CA LEU A 254 5.50 -0.11 16.63
C LEU A 254 4.71 0.97 15.90
N THR A 255 3.39 0.80 15.87
CA THR A 255 2.43 1.68 15.20
C THR A 255 1.47 2.29 16.21
N GLY A 256 0.64 3.24 15.80
CA GLY A 256 -0.42 3.80 16.66
C GLY A 256 -1.49 2.78 17.06
N GLU A 257 -1.58 1.66 16.36
CA GLU A 257 -2.48 0.54 16.65
C GLU A 257 -1.83 -0.51 17.56
N GLY A 258 -0.52 -0.38 17.86
CA GLY A 258 0.26 -1.29 18.67
C GLY A 258 1.41 -1.93 17.91
N LEU A 259 1.91 -3.05 18.45
CA LEU A 259 3.00 -3.82 17.84
C LEU A 259 2.46 -4.71 16.71
N LEU A 260 2.90 -4.45 15.49
CA LEU A 260 2.65 -5.32 14.35
C LEU A 260 3.86 -6.20 14.07
N THR A 261 3.61 -7.47 13.75
CA THR A 261 4.64 -8.46 13.44
C THR A 261 4.32 -9.15 12.13
N PHE A 262 5.31 -9.16 11.20
CA PHE A 262 5.17 -9.77 9.88
C PHE A 262 6.31 -10.75 9.65
N PRO A 263 6.03 -12.06 9.50
CA PRO A 263 7.02 -13.02 9.06
C PRO A 263 7.28 -12.86 7.56
N VAL A 264 8.55 -12.79 7.18
CA VAL A 264 8.98 -12.58 5.79
C VAL A 264 9.83 -13.76 5.35
N ALA A 265 9.32 -14.53 4.38
CA ALA A 265 9.99 -15.66 3.77
C ALA A 265 10.17 -15.51 2.26
N GLY A 266 9.77 -14.36 1.69
CA GLY A 266 9.87 -14.07 0.26
C GLY A 266 9.49 -12.64 -0.06
N GLU A 267 9.71 -12.24 -1.29
CA GLU A 267 9.50 -10.86 -1.75
C GLU A 267 8.02 -10.41 -1.63
N GLU A 268 7.08 -11.29 -1.95
CA GLU A 268 5.64 -10.99 -1.80
C GLU A 268 5.25 -10.69 -0.34
N ALA A 269 5.82 -11.45 0.61
CA ALA A 269 5.59 -11.23 2.04
C ALA A 269 6.20 -9.91 2.51
N LEU A 270 7.38 -9.55 1.98
CA LEU A 270 8.02 -8.26 2.24
C LEU A 270 7.13 -7.09 1.77
N TRP A 271 6.65 -7.15 0.53
CA TRP A 271 5.77 -6.10 0.01
C TRP A 271 4.46 -5.99 0.77
N LYS A 272 3.84 -7.12 1.13
CA LYS A 272 2.63 -7.11 1.98
C LYS A 272 2.88 -6.45 3.35
N ALA A 273 4.02 -6.72 3.96
CA ALA A 273 4.39 -6.10 5.23
C ALA A 273 4.62 -4.59 5.08
N VAL A 274 5.36 -4.18 4.05
CA VAL A 274 5.62 -2.76 3.76
C VAL A 274 4.32 -2.01 3.45
N ASP A 275 3.47 -2.55 2.57
CA ASP A 275 2.19 -1.95 2.20
C ASP A 275 1.24 -1.80 3.42
N ALA A 276 1.21 -2.81 4.30
CA ALA A 276 0.44 -2.73 5.55
C ALA A 276 0.96 -1.64 6.49
N LEU A 277 2.29 -1.51 6.63
CA LEU A 277 2.91 -0.47 7.46
C LEU A 277 2.70 0.93 6.90
N LEU A 278 2.75 1.11 5.58
CA LEU A 278 2.48 2.38 4.91
C LEU A 278 1.03 2.86 5.12
N CYS A 279 0.10 1.94 5.34
CA CYS A 279 -1.30 2.23 5.61
C CYS A 279 -1.62 2.38 7.11
N SER A 280 -0.66 2.10 8.00
CA SER A 280 -0.83 2.18 9.46
C SER A 280 -0.71 3.62 9.97
N SER A 281 -1.27 3.87 11.15
CA SER A 281 -1.11 5.16 11.83
C SER A 281 0.23 5.23 12.58
N PRO A 282 0.86 6.41 12.70
CA PRO A 282 2.10 6.57 13.43
C PRO A 282 1.89 6.40 14.95
N THR A 283 2.95 5.94 15.64
CA THR A 283 2.93 5.87 17.11
C THR A 283 3.37 7.19 17.73
N ALA A 284 2.71 7.58 18.83
CA ALA A 284 3.14 8.72 19.63
C ALA A 284 4.15 8.32 20.71
N GLU A 285 4.06 7.10 21.25
CA GLU A 285 4.83 6.64 22.43
C GLU A 285 5.43 5.24 22.19
N GLY A 286 6.47 4.94 22.94
CA GLY A 286 7.15 3.64 22.93
C GLY A 286 8.41 3.60 22.07
N ASP A 287 9.30 2.65 22.39
CA ASP A 287 10.55 2.42 21.65
C ASP A 287 10.89 0.92 21.66
N LEU A 288 10.99 0.33 20.46
CA LEU A 288 11.38 -1.06 20.29
C LEU A 288 12.89 -1.29 20.50
N ARG A 289 13.72 -0.25 20.51
CA ARG A 289 15.16 -0.37 20.79
C ARG A 289 15.45 -0.93 22.18
N GLN A 290 14.58 -0.60 23.15
CA GLN A 290 14.74 -0.97 24.55
C GLN A 290 14.17 -2.36 24.87
N GLN A 291 13.44 -2.96 23.94
CA GLN A 291 12.89 -4.29 24.15
C GLN A 291 13.95 -5.37 23.90
N VAL A 292 14.30 -6.10 24.96
CA VAL A 292 15.17 -7.27 24.85
C VAL A 292 14.38 -8.37 24.14
N THR A 293 14.88 -8.79 22.98
CA THR A 293 14.28 -9.86 22.19
C THR A 293 15.20 -11.08 22.17
N ASN A 294 14.61 -12.29 22.14
CA ASN A 294 15.36 -13.53 21.93
C ASN A 294 15.74 -13.73 20.45
N ALA A 295 16.07 -12.66 19.74
CA ALA A 295 16.49 -12.73 18.36
C ALA A 295 17.98 -13.10 18.27
N ALA A 296 18.34 -13.97 17.33
CA ALA A 296 19.73 -14.29 17.05
C ALA A 296 20.49 -13.11 16.44
N TRP A 297 19.77 -12.28 15.70
CA TRP A 297 20.26 -11.00 15.20
C TRP A 297 19.07 -10.02 15.09
N GLN A 298 19.33 -8.76 15.42
CA GLN A 298 18.34 -7.69 15.34
C GLN A 298 18.97 -6.45 14.70
N TYR A 299 18.20 -5.81 13.81
CA TYR A 299 18.51 -4.51 13.26
C TYR A 299 17.36 -3.56 13.49
N HIS A 300 17.62 -2.43 14.14
CA HIS A 300 16.64 -1.36 14.30
C HIS A 300 16.79 -0.35 13.17
N VAL A 301 15.72 -0.16 12.40
CA VAL A 301 15.70 0.76 11.27
C VAL A 301 15.51 2.18 11.77
N VAL A 302 16.49 3.03 11.51
CA VAL A 302 16.49 4.46 11.91
C VAL A 302 16.42 5.36 10.68
N GLY A 303 15.84 6.55 10.87
CA GLY A 303 15.75 7.56 9.81
C GLY A 303 17.05 8.29 9.54
N ASP A 304 17.79 8.68 10.59
CA ASP A 304 19.04 9.42 10.49
C ASP A 304 20.27 8.60 10.92
N ALA A 305 21.43 8.91 10.33
CA ALA A 305 22.68 8.24 10.64
C ALA A 305 23.20 8.56 12.05
N HIS A 306 22.70 9.63 12.68
CA HIS A 306 23.10 10.04 14.03
C HIS A 306 22.35 9.29 15.15
N GLU A 307 21.34 8.51 14.82
CA GLU A 307 20.57 7.71 15.79
C GLU A 307 21.02 6.23 15.83
N ALA A 308 22.05 5.84 15.10
CA ALA A 308 22.53 4.46 15.00
C ALA A 308 23.54 4.11 16.13
#